data_a21fa7e200c67da3b5e815dc8805aff6
#
_entry.id   a21fa7e200c67da3b5e815dc8805aff6
#
_cell.length_a   1.000
_cell.length_b   1.000
_cell.length_c   1.000
_cell.angle_alpha   90.00
_cell.angle_beta   90.00
_cell.angle_gamma   90.00
#
_symmetry.space_group_name_H-M   'P 1'
#
loop_
_entity.id
_entity.type
_entity.pdbx_description
1 polymer ?
#
loop_
_entity_poly.entity_id
_entity_poly.type
_entity_poly.pdbx_seq_one_letter_code
_entity_poly.pdbx_strand_id
1 'polypeptide(L)'
;MDLKFEFDNPAQEKFYYATARNQCFSGGFNNGKTWVGCFKSFNLLNLFPNYRMIIARERYTDLKRTTMETFFKLVPWGLIDTHNTQDGWTRFKTGSLVNWIHLDGVDENTLRGIEPNSILTDQAEETQEKVYDVLDSRLGRWDGVVVTPEMQEYHEKIFGQAWPKNKYDKFIVPSYMMLLTNPDTEFHYIYRKYHPDSTDRLPDHFYVEGAWQRSLGSEETYDQAIKRDPEWVNKYVYGKWGSSESAIHNIRKDSLLEPTDELLELVKTKGNLFRILDHGDSAPTCCLWVASIGGVYIFYREYYAASKVISYHRKSITELSGNETYSGNYADPQIFKKTAQKQGGFWSVADEYRDSDLHAPELFWTPADNNEFATRNRINELLSPCSRFRHPITKESPSPGIYFIRATDRYPEGCKEAIKQLGAQRKKLLGTVDGKSIYSDDRDDSIVDHAYDCVRYFIAMHGTSPRNSIRRPPRNSFAYFNTLLRKNFGPQPASLG
;
A
#
# COMPACT_ATOMS: atom_id res chain seq x y z
N MET A 1 18.14 13.31 -40.31
CA MET A 1 18.17 11.85 -40.26
C MET A 1 16.86 11.43 -39.60
N ASP A 2 15.87 11.06 -40.40
CA ASP A 2 14.58 10.60 -39.90
C ASP A 2 14.76 9.19 -39.37
N LEU A 3 15.00 9.06 -38.06
CA LEU A 3 15.02 7.77 -37.39
C LEU A 3 13.57 7.30 -37.26
N LYS A 4 13.15 6.39 -38.18
CA LYS A 4 11.93 5.63 -37.98
C LYS A 4 12.18 4.59 -36.91
N PHE A 5 11.55 4.78 -35.75
CA PHE A 5 11.52 3.78 -34.71
C PHE A 5 10.26 2.93 -34.90
N GLU A 6 10.44 1.63 -34.89
CA GLU A 6 9.33 0.66 -34.78
C GLU A 6 9.29 0.18 -33.34
N PHE A 7 8.12 0.28 -32.72
CA PHE A 7 7.92 -0.25 -31.39
C PHE A 7 7.62 -1.75 -31.47
N ASP A 8 8.22 -2.55 -30.59
CA ASP A 8 8.02 -4.00 -30.55
C ASP A 8 6.59 -4.40 -30.18
N ASN A 9 5.84 -3.50 -29.53
CA ASN A 9 4.46 -3.76 -29.18
C ASN A 9 3.63 -2.47 -29.04
N PRO A 10 2.29 -2.57 -29.19
CA PRO A 10 1.40 -1.40 -29.09
C PRO A 10 1.38 -0.71 -27.72
N ALA A 11 1.76 -1.41 -26.63
CA ALA A 11 1.80 -0.80 -25.30
C ALA A 11 2.97 0.17 -25.17
N GLN A 12 4.13 -0.15 -25.76
CA GLN A 12 5.27 0.77 -25.83
C GLN A 12 4.91 2.02 -26.62
N GLU A 13 4.28 1.86 -27.78
CA GLU A 13 3.86 2.97 -28.62
C GLU A 13 2.87 3.89 -27.90
N LYS A 14 1.84 3.32 -27.27
CA LYS A 14 0.86 4.09 -26.48
C LYS A 14 1.52 4.85 -25.34
N PHE A 15 2.46 4.23 -24.61
CA PHE A 15 3.18 4.89 -23.52
C PHE A 15 4.08 6.02 -24.04
N TYR A 16 4.78 5.79 -25.14
CA TYR A 16 5.66 6.79 -25.74
C TYR A 16 4.90 8.05 -26.15
N TYR A 17 3.75 7.91 -26.79
CA TYR A 17 2.92 9.03 -27.25
C TYR A 17 1.96 9.59 -26.18
N ALA A 18 1.91 9.00 -24.99
CA ALA A 18 1.06 9.52 -23.91
C ALA A 18 1.51 10.93 -23.50
N THR A 19 0.54 11.84 -23.36
CA THR A 19 0.73 13.25 -22.98
C THR A 19 0.14 13.59 -21.62
N ALA A 20 -0.53 12.66 -20.96
CA ALA A 20 -1.01 12.85 -19.59
C ALA A 20 0.17 13.14 -18.65
N ARG A 21 -0.05 14.02 -17.67
CA ARG A 21 0.97 14.39 -16.69
C ARG A 21 1.48 13.17 -15.91
N ASN A 22 0.58 12.28 -15.51
CA ASN A 22 0.87 11.09 -14.73
C ASN A 22 0.64 9.85 -15.62
N GLN A 23 1.68 9.05 -15.82
CA GLN A 23 1.70 7.94 -16.77
C GLN A 23 2.23 6.67 -16.10
N CYS A 24 1.58 5.54 -16.33
CA CYS A 24 2.03 4.24 -15.85
C CYS A 24 2.05 3.22 -16.98
N PHE A 25 3.18 2.54 -17.12
CA PHE A 25 3.30 1.32 -17.91
C PHE A 25 3.48 0.13 -16.97
N SER A 26 2.43 -0.64 -16.80
CA SER A 26 2.43 -1.88 -16.02
C SER A 26 2.63 -3.08 -16.93
N GLY A 27 3.32 -4.11 -16.46
CA GLY A 27 3.42 -5.34 -17.23
C GLY A 27 4.48 -6.31 -16.75
N GLY A 28 4.47 -7.51 -17.32
CA GLY A 28 5.41 -8.57 -17.00
C GLY A 28 6.87 -8.28 -17.41
N PHE A 29 7.73 -9.26 -17.28
CA PHE A 29 9.11 -9.16 -17.77
C PHE A 29 9.15 -9.09 -19.32
N ASN A 30 10.27 -8.68 -19.86
CA ASN A 30 10.55 -8.65 -21.30
C ASN A 30 9.44 -8.01 -22.16
N ASN A 31 8.80 -6.95 -21.68
CA ASN A 31 7.84 -6.15 -22.44
C ASN A 31 8.39 -4.79 -22.88
N GLY A 32 9.68 -4.53 -22.58
CA GLY A 32 10.39 -3.32 -23.01
C GLY A 32 10.02 -2.04 -22.27
N LYS A 33 9.41 -2.12 -21.07
CA LYS A 33 9.08 -0.95 -20.22
C LYS A 33 10.27 -0.02 -20.03
N THR A 34 11.38 -0.56 -19.49
CA THR A 34 12.58 0.22 -19.20
C THR A 34 13.14 0.87 -20.46
N TRP A 35 13.15 0.13 -21.57
CA TRP A 35 13.62 0.64 -22.86
C TRP A 35 12.80 1.86 -23.30
N VAL A 36 11.48 1.75 -23.38
CA VAL A 36 10.62 2.85 -23.87
C VAL A 36 10.61 4.05 -22.90
N GLY A 37 10.68 3.80 -21.59
CA GLY A 37 10.80 4.87 -20.59
C GLY A 37 12.11 5.64 -20.76
N CYS A 38 13.25 4.94 -20.92
CA CYS A 38 14.54 5.55 -21.21
C CYS A 38 14.55 6.29 -22.56
N PHE A 39 13.92 5.72 -23.59
CA PHE A 39 13.84 6.34 -24.91
C PHE A 39 13.01 7.63 -24.89
N LYS A 40 11.86 7.63 -24.24
CA LYS A 40 11.03 8.83 -24.04
C LYS A 40 11.79 9.89 -23.26
N SER A 41 12.49 9.49 -22.20
CA SER A 41 13.34 10.37 -21.38
C SER A 41 14.45 11.00 -22.19
N PHE A 42 15.17 10.21 -23.00
CA PHE A 42 16.21 10.71 -23.89
C PHE A 42 15.68 11.75 -24.89
N ASN A 43 14.52 11.49 -25.49
CA ASN A 43 13.94 12.42 -26.46
C ASN A 43 13.57 13.77 -25.80
N LEU A 44 13.01 13.77 -24.59
CA LEU A 44 12.73 15.00 -23.84
C LEU A 44 14.02 15.79 -23.56
N LEU A 45 15.09 15.13 -23.12
CA LEU A 45 16.38 15.75 -22.82
C LEU A 45 17.08 16.32 -24.03
N ASN A 46 16.89 15.69 -25.18
CA ASN A 46 17.49 16.12 -26.46
C ASN A 46 16.70 17.22 -27.16
N LEU A 47 15.35 17.13 -27.10
CA LEU A 47 14.47 18.10 -27.76
C LEU A 47 14.39 19.43 -27.01
N PHE A 48 14.43 19.42 -25.66
CA PHE A 48 14.25 20.63 -24.86
C PHE A 48 15.56 21.04 -24.21
N PRO A 49 16.20 22.14 -24.65
CA PRO A 49 17.40 22.67 -24.01
C PRO A 49 17.15 23.02 -22.54
N ASN A 50 18.14 22.72 -21.69
CA ASN A 50 18.10 22.90 -20.23
C ASN A 50 16.99 22.10 -19.50
N TYR A 51 16.48 21.02 -20.10
CA TYR A 51 15.48 20.16 -19.45
C TYR A 51 16.09 19.40 -18.27
N ARG A 52 15.36 19.33 -17.16
CA ARG A 52 15.78 18.61 -15.96
C ARG A 52 14.92 17.36 -15.75
N MET A 53 15.58 16.23 -15.59
CA MET A 53 14.93 14.93 -15.38
C MET A 53 15.51 14.20 -14.18
N ILE A 54 14.65 13.52 -13.45
CA ILE A 54 15.03 12.50 -12.50
C ILE A 54 14.77 11.14 -13.15
N ILE A 55 15.76 10.23 -13.10
CA ILE A 55 15.57 8.81 -13.37
C ILE A 55 15.89 8.08 -12.08
N ALA A 56 14.88 7.38 -11.53
CA ALA A 56 14.94 6.81 -10.20
C ALA A 56 14.61 5.31 -10.19
N ARG A 57 15.14 4.64 -9.18
CA ARG A 57 14.80 3.28 -8.78
C ARG A 57 15.01 3.12 -7.28
N GLU A 58 14.40 2.14 -6.65
CA GLU A 58 14.52 1.93 -5.20
C GLU A 58 15.99 1.81 -4.78
N ARG A 59 16.79 0.97 -5.45
CA ARG A 59 18.19 0.71 -5.08
C ARG A 59 19.18 1.22 -6.09
N TYR A 60 20.28 1.81 -5.60
CA TYR A 60 21.34 2.34 -6.48
C TYR A 60 22.03 1.26 -7.33
N THR A 61 22.28 0.08 -6.75
CA THR A 61 22.92 -1.03 -7.48
C THR A 61 22.09 -1.49 -8.67
N ASP A 62 20.76 -1.54 -8.49
CA ASP A 62 19.82 -1.95 -9.52
C ASP A 62 19.61 -0.85 -10.55
N LEU A 63 19.54 0.42 -10.11
CA LEU A 63 19.53 1.58 -11.01
C LEU A 63 20.74 1.53 -11.96
N LYS A 64 21.94 1.30 -11.43
CA LYS A 64 23.18 1.24 -12.20
C LYS A 64 23.22 0.08 -13.20
N ARG A 65 22.84 -1.12 -12.74
CA ARG A 65 22.99 -2.36 -13.53
C ARG A 65 21.94 -2.52 -14.61
N THR A 66 20.81 -1.84 -14.52
CA THR A 66 19.68 -2.03 -15.43
C THR A 66 19.27 -0.74 -16.12
N THR A 67 18.70 0.21 -15.39
CA THR A 67 18.11 1.42 -15.98
C THR A 67 19.15 2.34 -16.61
N MET A 68 20.26 2.60 -15.90
CA MET A 68 21.38 3.39 -16.45
C MET A 68 22.02 2.70 -17.64
N GLU A 69 22.26 1.39 -17.54
CA GLU A 69 22.82 0.61 -18.65
C GLU A 69 21.92 0.67 -19.90
N THR A 70 20.62 0.50 -19.71
CA THR A 70 19.64 0.61 -20.81
C THR A 70 19.66 2.02 -21.42
N PHE A 71 19.67 3.05 -20.58
CA PHE A 71 19.70 4.44 -21.02
C PHE A 71 20.95 4.75 -21.83
N PHE A 72 22.15 4.37 -21.36
CA PHE A 72 23.40 4.64 -22.08
C PHE A 72 23.62 3.78 -23.32
N LYS A 73 22.88 2.65 -23.47
CA LYS A 73 22.82 1.94 -24.75
C LYS A 73 22.00 2.67 -25.82
N LEU A 74 21.02 3.47 -25.39
CA LEU A 74 20.15 4.26 -26.29
C LEU A 74 20.76 5.60 -26.66
N VAL A 75 21.49 6.24 -25.72
CA VAL A 75 21.98 7.61 -25.88
C VAL A 75 23.35 7.62 -26.57
N PRO A 76 23.49 8.29 -27.73
CA PRO A 76 24.81 8.49 -28.33
C PRO A 76 25.73 9.30 -27.41
N TRP A 77 26.86 8.74 -27.04
CA TRP A 77 27.85 9.41 -26.16
C TRP A 77 28.29 10.79 -26.67
N GLY A 78 28.24 11.00 -27.98
CA GLY A 78 28.54 12.31 -28.60
C GLY A 78 27.59 13.44 -28.20
N LEU A 79 26.41 13.14 -27.61
CA LEU A 79 25.44 14.12 -27.12
C LEU A 79 25.64 14.45 -25.63
N ILE A 80 26.42 13.66 -24.92
CA ILE A 80 26.76 13.86 -23.51
C ILE A 80 27.93 14.84 -23.42
N ASP A 81 27.78 15.82 -22.56
CA ASP A 81 28.85 16.77 -22.19
C ASP A 81 29.64 16.19 -21.01
N THR A 82 28.99 15.88 -19.93
CA THR A 82 29.62 15.36 -18.71
C THR A 82 28.75 14.28 -18.05
N HIS A 83 29.39 13.21 -17.59
CA HIS A 83 28.77 12.20 -16.76
C HIS A 83 29.54 12.08 -15.43
N ASN A 84 28.91 12.53 -14.34
CA ASN A 84 29.47 12.47 -13.00
C ASN A 84 28.88 11.27 -12.23
N THR A 85 29.68 10.23 -12.10
CA THR A 85 29.28 8.99 -11.38
C THR A 85 29.31 9.16 -9.87
N GLN A 86 30.06 10.12 -9.32
CA GLN A 86 30.19 10.34 -7.89
C GLN A 86 28.93 11.05 -7.35
N ASP A 87 28.48 12.10 -8.03
CA ASP A 87 27.32 12.88 -7.62
C ASP A 87 26.03 12.44 -8.31
N GLY A 88 26.08 11.40 -9.14
CA GLY A 88 24.91 10.78 -9.76
C GLY A 88 24.15 11.66 -10.74
N TRP A 89 24.84 12.35 -11.65
CA TRP A 89 24.19 13.16 -12.70
C TRP A 89 24.86 13.06 -14.07
N THR A 90 24.08 13.33 -15.11
CA THR A 90 24.56 13.38 -16.49
C THR A 90 24.08 14.66 -17.17
N ARG A 91 25.00 15.45 -17.74
CA ARG A 91 24.69 16.66 -18.49
C ARG A 91 24.82 16.39 -19.99
N PHE A 92 23.85 16.89 -20.75
CA PHE A 92 23.83 16.87 -22.20
C PHE A 92 24.42 18.18 -22.78
N LYS A 93 24.89 18.13 -24.04
CA LYS A 93 25.32 19.32 -24.75
C LYS A 93 24.22 20.35 -24.95
N THR A 94 22.96 19.97 -24.88
CA THR A 94 21.80 20.87 -24.86
C THR A 94 21.64 21.63 -23.52
N GLY A 95 22.50 21.39 -22.53
CA GLY A 95 22.36 21.90 -21.17
C GLY A 95 21.43 21.08 -20.28
N SER A 96 20.72 20.13 -20.86
CA SER A 96 19.77 19.27 -20.11
C SER A 96 20.49 18.37 -19.12
N LEU A 97 19.83 18.04 -18.01
CA LEU A 97 20.40 17.33 -16.88
C LEU A 97 19.54 16.14 -16.47
N VAL A 98 20.16 14.97 -16.31
CA VAL A 98 19.58 13.81 -15.63
C VAL A 98 20.19 13.70 -14.25
N ASN A 99 19.35 13.60 -13.21
CA ASN A 99 19.74 13.18 -11.87
C ASN A 99 19.36 11.70 -11.68
N TRP A 100 20.34 10.87 -11.33
CA TRP A 100 20.16 9.45 -11.04
C TRP A 100 19.97 9.28 -9.54
N ILE A 101 18.77 8.89 -9.12
CA ILE A 101 18.40 8.88 -7.71
C ILE A 101 17.96 7.48 -7.30
N HIS A 102 18.51 6.97 -6.18
CA HIS A 102 17.92 5.82 -5.49
C HIS A 102 16.97 6.33 -4.40
N LEU A 103 15.87 5.60 -4.21
CA LEU A 103 14.78 6.03 -3.35
C LEU A 103 14.79 5.35 -1.98
N ASP A 104 15.57 4.25 -1.83
CA ASP A 104 15.73 3.54 -0.56
C ASP A 104 16.40 4.44 0.48
N GLY A 105 15.71 4.67 1.61
CA GLY A 105 16.20 5.51 2.70
C GLY A 105 16.41 6.98 2.39
N VAL A 106 15.91 7.45 1.24
CA VAL A 106 16.04 8.87 0.86
C VAL A 106 15.24 9.77 1.80
N ASP A 107 15.89 10.80 2.33
CA ASP A 107 15.21 11.84 3.11
C ASP A 107 14.27 12.65 2.20
N GLU A 108 13.02 12.79 2.59
CA GLU A 108 12.03 13.62 1.90
C GLU A 108 12.51 15.06 1.67
N ASN A 109 13.30 15.63 2.61
CA ASN A 109 13.84 16.97 2.46
C ASN A 109 14.82 17.06 1.28
N THR A 110 15.59 16.00 1.02
CA THR A 110 16.47 15.91 -0.15
C THR A 110 15.66 15.96 -1.44
N LEU A 111 14.58 15.22 -1.53
CA LEU A 111 13.68 15.24 -2.69
C LEU A 111 12.98 16.59 -2.86
N ARG A 112 12.63 17.27 -1.76
CA ARG A 112 12.01 18.60 -1.80
C ARG A 112 12.93 19.69 -2.37
N GLY A 113 14.24 19.49 -2.35
CA GLY A 113 15.23 20.42 -2.92
C GLY A 113 15.36 20.34 -4.45
N ILE A 114 14.82 19.29 -5.10
CA ILE A 114 14.99 19.05 -6.54
C ILE A 114 13.80 19.63 -7.32
N GLU A 115 14.10 20.22 -8.48
CA GLU A 115 13.11 20.83 -9.36
C GLU A 115 13.17 20.20 -10.77
N PRO A 116 12.57 19.00 -10.98
CA PRO A 116 12.55 18.36 -12.28
C PRO A 116 11.41 18.88 -13.15
N ASN A 117 11.58 18.78 -14.48
CA ASN A 117 10.47 18.81 -15.42
C ASN A 117 9.76 17.47 -15.44
N SER A 118 10.52 16.37 -15.61
CA SER A 118 9.95 15.01 -15.61
C SER A 118 10.70 14.06 -14.68
N ILE A 119 10.00 13.01 -14.29
CA ILE A 119 10.50 11.95 -13.42
C ILE A 119 10.16 10.60 -14.08
N LEU A 120 11.15 9.73 -14.18
CA LEU A 120 10.97 8.32 -14.54
C LEU A 120 11.34 7.46 -13.33
N THR A 121 10.40 6.65 -12.84
CA THR A 121 10.65 5.66 -11.80
C THR A 121 10.54 4.26 -12.41
N ASP A 122 11.66 3.54 -12.43
CA ASP A 122 11.72 2.16 -12.93
C ASP A 122 11.55 1.18 -11.77
N GLN A 123 10.75 0.12 -11.96
CA GLN A 123 10.24 -0.77 -10.91
C GLN A 123 9.55 0.01 -9.76
N ALA A 124 8.60 0.84 -10.17
CA ALA A 124 7.89 1.74 -9.27
C ALA A 124 7.07 1.01 -8.18
N GLU A 125 6.78 -0.29 -8.36
CA GLU A 125 6.15 -1.13 -7.34
C GLU A 125 7.01 -1.31 -6.07
N GLU A 126 8.31 -1.07 -6.16
CA GLU A 126 9.21 -1.10 -4.99
C GLU A 126 9.17 0.21 -4.20
N THR A 127 8.67 1.30 -4.80
CA THR A 127 8.68 2.65 -4.22
C THR A 127 7.47 2.86 -3.30
N GLN A 128 7.70 3.50 -2.15
CA GLN A 128 6.63 3.82 -1.20
C GLN A 128 5.71 4.92 -1.72
N GLU A 129 4.40 4.84 -1.40
CA GLU A 129 3.40 5.86 -1.81
C GLU A 129 3.80 7.27 -1.37
N LYS A 130 4.31 7.45 -0.14
CA LYS A 130 4.76 8.76 0.37
C LYS A 130 5.89 9.38 -0.45
N VAL A 131 6.84 8.56 -0.94
CA VAL A 131 7.94 9.01 -1.79
C VAL A 131 7.40 9.45 -3.15
N TYR A 132 6.48 8.66 -3.72
CA TYR A 132 5.76 9.03 -4.94
C TYR A 132 5.05 10.37 -4.78
N ASP A 133 4.31 10.60 -3.70
CA ASP A 133 3.55 11.85 -3.47
C ASP A 133 4.49 13.07 -3.35
N VAL A 134 5.66 12.91 -2.72
CA VAL A 134 6.69 13.95 -2.68
C VAL A 134 7.22 14.25 -4.08
N LEU A 135 7.61 13.24 -4.85
CA LEU A 135 8.11 13.39 -6.22
C LEU A 135 7.06 14.05 -7.13
N ASP A 136 5.81 13.60 -7.07
CA ASP A 136 4.71 14.19 -7.86
C ASP A 136 4.50 15.67 -7.53
N SER A 137 4.65 16.07 -6.26
CA SER A 137 4.57 17.46 -5.82
C SER A 137 5.71 18.35 -6.37
N ARG A 138 6.81 17.76 -6.82
CA ARG A 138 7.98 18.46 -7.36
C ARG A 138 7.98 18.57 -8.87
N LEU A 139 7.12 17.84 -9.55
CA LEU A 139 7.06 17.75 -10.99
C LEU A 139 6.75 19.11 -11.66
N GLY A 140 7.50 19.45 -12.71
CA GLY A 140 7.26 20.64 -13.53
C GLY A 140 7.65 21.95 -12.86
N ARG A 141 8.47 21.94 -11.81
CA ARG A 141 8.91 23.17 -11.10
C ARG A 141 10.05 23.92 -11.78
N TRP A 142 10.86 23.22 -12.56
CA TRP A 142 11.96 23.87 -13.27
C TRP A 142 11.44 24.68 -14.46
N ASP A 143 11.72 25.97 -14.50
CA ASP A 143 11.27 26.92 -15.53
C ASP A 143 12.39 27.43 -16.46
N GLY A 144 13.62 26.89 -16.31
CA GLY A 144 14.77 27.27 -17.11
C GLY A 144 14.85 26.59 -18.48
N VAL A 145 13.83 25.84 -18.92
CA VAL A 145 13.78 25.24 -20.25
C VAL A 145 13.60 26.32 -21.31
N VAL A 146 14.41 26.24 -22.35
CA VAL A 146 14.32 27.18 -23.48
C VAL A 146 13.49 26.54 -24.59
N VAL A 147 12.40 27.23 -24.97
CA VAL A 147 11.63 26.89 -26.20
C VAL A 147 12.22 27.78 -27.32
N THR A 148 12.98 27.15 -28.22
CA THR A 148 13.66 27.89 -29.31
C THR A 148 12.68 28.28 -30.41
N PRO A 149 13.02 29.31 -31.25
CA PRO A 149 12.19 29.68 -32.38
C PRO A 149 11.95 28.53 -33.36
N GLU A 150 12.94 27.66 -33.58
CA GLU A 150 12.84 26.51 -34.46
C GLU A 150 11.86 25.48 -33.91
N MET A 151 11.83 25.29 -32.60
CA MET A 151 10.84 24.42 -31.93
C MET A 151 9.42 24.99 -32.07
N GLN A 152 9.26 26.31 -31.96
CA GLN A 152 7.97 26.98 -32.13
C GLN A 152 7.47 26.84 -33.57
N GLU A 153 8.30 27.09 -34.56
CA GLU A 153 7.99 26.94 -35.99
C GLU A 153 7.60 25.49 -36.30
N TYR A 154 8.37 24.51 -35.80
CA TYR A 154 8.07 23.08 -35.96
C TYR A 154 6.72 22.68 -35.32
N HIS A 155 6.43 23.19 -34.12
CA HIS A 155 5.16 22.95 -33.45
C HIS A 155 3.97 23.54 -34.24
N GLU A 156 4.11 24.80 -34.71
CA GLU A 156 3.09 25.46 -35.50
C GLU A 156 2.81 24.72 -36.82
N LYS A 157 3.86 24.24 -37.48
CA LYS A 157 3.77 23.44 -38.70
C LYS A 157 3.02 22.12 -38.50
N ILE A 158 3.23 21.44 -37.37
CA ILE A 158 2.62 20.12 -37.08
C ILE A 158 1.19 20.26 -36.57
N PHE A 159 0.95 21.19 -35.65
CA PHE A 159 -0.31 21.32 -34.92
C PHE A 159 -1.19 22.46 -35.42
N GLY A 160 -0.71 23.29 -36.34
CA GLY A 160 -1.45 24.43 -36.88
C GLY A 160 -1.74 25.56 -35.87
N GLN A 161 -1.01 25.58 -34.75
CA GLN A 161 -1.20 26.54 -33.68
C GLN A 161 0.14 26.90 -33.01
N ALA A 162 0.25 28.13 -32.46
CA ALA A 162 1.41 28.54 -31.72
C ALA A 162 1.67 27.68 -30.48
N TRP A 163 2.94 27.61 -30.05
CA TRP A 163 3.30 26.88 -28.83
C TRP A 163 2.47 27.37 -27.61
N PRO A 164 1.80 26.46 -26.88
CA PRO A 164 0.93 26.89 -25.81
C PRO A 164 1.70 27.58 -24.66
N LYS A 165 1.09 28.64 -24.11
CA LYS A 165 1.59 29.37 -22.95
C LYS A 165 0.59 29.27 -21.80
N ASN A 166 1.11 29.32 -20.58
CA ASN A 166 0.30 29.39 -19.37
C ASN A 166 -0.19 30.84 -19.10
N LYS A 167 -0.96 31.02 -18.02
CA LYS A 167 -1.51 32.33 -17.62
C LYS A 167 -0.44 33.40 -17.26
N TYR A 168 0.83 33.03 -17.16
CA TYR A 168 1.97 33.90 -16.89
C TYR A 168 2.82 34.16 -18.14
N ASP A 169 2.30 33.85 -19.34
CA ASP A 169 2.99 34.01 -20.64
C ASP A 169 4.25 33.11 -20.78
N LYS A 170 4.39 32.08 -19.97
CA LYS A 170 5.49 31.10 -20.09
C LYS A 170 5.05 29.92 -20.96
N PHE A 171 5.96 29.44 -21.81
CA PHE A 171 5.72 28.24 -22.63
C PHE A 171 5.43 27.02 -21.76
N ILE A 172 4.43 26.24 -22.14
CA ILE A 172 4.09 24.98 -21.47
C ILE A 172 5.02 23.89 -21.99
N VAL A 173 5.99 23.50 -21.16
CA VAL A 173 6.94 22.43 -21.44
C VAL A 173 6.35 21.10 -20.94
N PRO A 174 6.45 19.99 -21.73
CA PRO A 174 6.02 18.69 -21.26
C PRO A 174 6.64 18.30 -19.92
N SER A 175 5.82 17.88 -18.96
CA SER A 175 6.25 17.51 -17.62
C SER A 175 5.51 16.23 -17.21
N TYR A 176 6.26 15.12 -17.06
CA TYR A 176 5.68 13.80 -16.91
C TYR A 176 6.21 13.08 -15.67
N MET A 177 5.30 12.54 -14.87
CA MET A 177 5.55 11.48 -13.91
C MET A 177 5.35 10.13 -14.62
N MET A 178 6.42 9.42 -14.89
CA MET A 178 6.44 8.17 -15.63
C MET A 178 6.79 7.01 -14.70
N LEU A 179 5.86 6.08 -14.51
CA LEU A 179 6.04 4.89 -13.69
C LEU A 179 6.14 3.66 -14.60
N LEU A 180 7.20 2.89 -14.44
CA LEU A 180 7.38 1.58 -15.05
C LEU A 180 7.30 0.55 -13.94
N THR A 181 6.30 -0.33 -13.98
CA THR A 181 6.01 -1.22 -12.86
C THR A 181 5.74 -2.65 -13.31
N ASN A 182 6.12 -3.62 -12.50
CA ASN A 182 5.51 -4.94 -12.57
C ASN A 182 4.20 -4.91 -11.76
N PRO A 183 3.23 -5.75 -12.10
CA PRO A 183 2.00 -5.85 -11.31
C PRO A 183 2.29 -6.29 -9.86
N ASP A 184 1.42 -5.86 -8.97
CA ASP A 184 1.41 -6.25 -7.56
C ASP A 184 -0.04 -6.57 -7.15
N THR A 185 -0.42 -6.39 -5.90
CA THR A 185 -1.82 -6.55 -5.48
C THR A 185 -2.68 -5.36 -5.90
N GLU A 186 -3.98 -5.57 -5.99
CA GLU A 186 -4.98 -4.52 -6.28
C GLU A 186 -5.01 -3.41 -5.20
N PHE A 187 -4.39 -3.63 -4.03
CA PHE A 187 -4.27 -2.66 -2.93
C PHE A 187 -3.05 -1.75 -3.05
N HIS A 188 -2.14 -2.04 -3.96
CA HIS A 188 -0.96 -1.21 -4.20
C HIS A 188 -1.38 0.17 -4.72
N TYR A 189 -0.67 1.25 -4.30
CA TYR A 189 -1.03 2.63 -4.66
C TYR A 189 -1.06 2.87 -6.18
N ILE A 190 -0.18 2.20 -6.94
CA ILE A 190 -0.17 2.31 -8.41
C ILE A 190 -1.47 1.77 -9.00
N TYR A 191 -1.93 0.57 -8.56
CA TYR A 191 -3.21 0.05 -9.01
C TYR A 191 -4.34 1.02 -8.65
N ARG A 192 -4.41 1.44 -7.39
CA ARG A 192 -5.48 2.33 -6.90
C ARG A 192 -5.55 3.65 -7.69
N LYS A 193 -4.40 4.29 -7.96
CA LYS A 193 -4.36 5.60 -8.63
C LYS A 193 -4.48 5.51 -10.15
N TYR A 194 -4.04 4.42 -10.79
CA TYR A 194 -3.87 4.34 -12.25
C TYR A 194 -4.75 3.29 -12.94
N HIS A 195 -4.99 2.13 -12.31
CA HIS A 195 -5.65 1.01 -13.01
C HIS A 195 -7.11 1.32 -13.36
N PRO A 196 -7.57 0.98 -14.60
CA PRO A 196 -8.93 1.27 -15.04
C PRO A 196 -10.05 0.69 -14.15
N ASP A 197 -9.80 -0.48 -13.55
CA ASP A 197 -10.78 -1.18 -12.70
C ASP A 197 -10.77 -0.70 -11.24
N SER A 198 -9.89 0.25 -10.90
CA SER A 198 -9.85 0.81 -9.55
C SER A 198 -10.94 1.86 -9.34
N THR A 199 -11.67 1.75 -8.24
CA THR A 199 -12.64 2.78 -7.81
C THR A 199 -11.97 4.08 -7.36
N ASP A 200 -10.70 4.02 -6.95
CA ASP A 200 -9.91 5.16 -6.49
C ASP A 200 -9.07 5.79 -7.62
N ARG A 201 -9.28 5.35 -8.87
CA ARG A 201 -8.52 5.85 -10.03
C ARG A 201 -8.67 7.35 -10.19
N LEU A 202 -7.54 8.02 -10.43
CA LEU A 202 -7.51 9.43 -10.77
C LEU A 202 -7.79 9.59 -12.28
N PRO A 203 -8.79 10.39 -12.69
CA PRO A 203 -9.31 10.39 -14.07
C PRO A 203 -8.30 10.89 -15.11
N ASP A 204 -7.33 11.73 -14.72
CA ASP A 204 -6.28 12.30 -15.57
C ASP A 204 -5.02 11.43 -15.66
N HIS A 205 -5.02 10.25 -15.02
CA HIS A 205 -3.89 9.33 -15.03
C HIS A 205 -3.96 8.38 -16.23
N PHE A 206 -2.87 8.35 -17.02
CA PHE A 206 -2.73 7.43 -18.12
C PHE A 206 -2.19 6.07 -17.63
N TYR A 207 -2.77 4.99 -18.13
CA TYR A 207 -2.37 3.64 -17.80
C TYR A 207 -2.34 2.76 -19.05
N VAL A 208 -1.30 1.94 -19.17
CA VAL A 208 -1.19 0.91 -20.21
C VAL A 208 -0.59 -0.37 -19.64
N GLU A 209 -1.11 -1.52 -20.09
CA GLU A 209 -0.59 -2.84 -19.75
C GLU A 209 0.16 -3.48 -20.92
N GLY A 210 1.23 -4.21 -20.59
CA GLY A 210 1.97 -5.04 -21.56
C GLY A 210 2.31 -6.42 -21.00
N ALA A 211 2.04 -7.44 -21.78
CA ALA A 211 2.50 -8.80 -21.50
C ALA A 211 3.94 -9.01 -21.99
N TRP A 212 4.54 -10.15 -21.61
CA TRP A 212 5.82 -10.58 -22.15
C TRP A 212 5.82 -10.64 -23.68
N GLN A 213 6.84 -10.03 -24.30
CA GLN A 213 7.03 -10.08 -25.76
C GLN A 213 8.07 -11.14 -26.10
N ARG A 214 7.68 -12.13 -26.89
CA ARG A 214 8.59 -13.20 -27.34
C ARG A 214 9.77 -12.68 -28.15
N SER A 215 9.56 -11.58 -28.89
CA SER A 215 10.61 -10.91 -29.68
C SER A 215 11.73 -10.29 -28.84
N LEU A 216 11.49 -10.01 -27.57
CA LEU A 216 12.46 -9.38 -26.66
C LEU A 216 13.27 -10.37 -25.81
N GLY A 217 13.16 -11.67 -26.08
CA GLY A 217 13.90 -12.71 -25.40
C GLY A 217 14.00 -13.99 -26.25
N SER A 218 14.73 -15.01 -25.78
CA SER A 218 14.70 -16.31 -26.45
C SER A 218 13.35 -17.01 -26.24
N GLU A 219 12.86 -17.73 -27.25
CA GLU A 219 11.67 -18.58 -27.12
C GLU A 219 11.82 -19.59 -25.97
N GLU A 220 13.02 -20.15 -25.82
CA GLU A 220 13.34 -21.07 -24.75
C GLU A 220 13.12 -20.43 -23.36
N THR A 221 13.52 -19.17 -23.19
CA THR A 221 13.30 -18.43 -21.92
C THR A 221 11.81 -18.26 -21.64
N TYR A 222 11.00 -17.95 -22.64
CA TYR A 222 9.55 -17.85 -22.51
C TYR A 222 8.92 -19.20 -22.16
N ASP A 223 9.32 -20.28 -22.86
CA ASP A 223 8.80 -21.62 -22.64
C ASP A 223 9.17 -22.20 -21.28
N GLN A 224 10.28 -21.78 -20.70
CA GLN A 224 10.62 -22.09 -19.33
C GLN A 224 9.83 -21.24 -18.32
N ALA A 225 9.57 -19.98 -18.64
CA ALA A 225 8.82 -19.07 -17.81
C ALA A 225 7.37 -19.53 -17.58
N ILE A 226 6.67 -19.97 -18.66
CA ILE A 226 5.26 -20.42 -18.57
C ILE A 226 5.06 -21.74 -17.81
N LYS A 227 6.14 -22.48 -17.53
CA LYS A 227 6.10 -23.73 -16.73
C LYS A 227 6.21 -23.48 -15.23
N ARG A 228 6.39 -22.23 -14.81
CA ARG A 228 6.50 -21.85 -13.39
C ARG A 228 5.13 -21.88 -12.71
N ASP A 229 5.11 -21.54 -11.44
CA ASP A 229 3.90 -21.39 -10.66
C ASP A 229 2.89 -20.45 -11.36
N PRO A 230 1.58 -20.79 -11.38
CA PRO A 230 0.56 -20.00 -12.07
C PRO A 230 0.47 -18.53 -11.61
N GLU A 231 0.69 -18.23 -10.33
CA GLU A 231 0.70 -16.85 -9.84
C GLU A 231 1.89 -16.07 -10.40
N TRP A 232 3.06 -16.70 -10.40
CA TRP A 232 4.25 -16.13 -11.02
C TRP A 232 4.04 -15.85 -12.50
N VAL A 233 3.45 -16.80 -13.24
CA VAL A 233 3.14 -16.66 -14.67
C VAL A 233 2.15 -15.52 -14.91
N ASN A 234 1.08 -15.44 -14.13
CA ASN A 234 0.11 -14.35 -14.22
C ASN A 234 0.75 -12.98 -14.04
N LYS A 235 1.61 -12.85 -13.03
CA LYS A 235 2.30 -11.59 -12.71
C LYS A 235 3.36 -11.22 -13.74
N TYR A 236 4.32 -12.11 -13.99
CA TYR A 236 5.54 -11.76 -14.72
C TYR A 236 5.51 -12.10 -16.21
N VAL A 237 4.61 -12.98 -16.65
CA VAL A 237 4.42 -13.28 -18.07
C VAL A 237 3.23 -12.51 -18.62
N TYR A 238 2.06 -12.64 -17.99
CA TYR A 238 0.84 -11.99 -18.49
C TYR A 238 0.64 -10.56 -18.00
N GLY A 239 1.45 -10.10 -17.05
CA GLY A 239 1.39 -8.73 -16.53
C GLY A 239 0.11 -8.42 -15.74
N LYS A 240 -0.47 -9.42 -15.06
CA LYS A 240 -1.74 -9.29 -14.35
C LYS A 240 -1.56 -8.93 -12.88
N TRP A 241 -2.37 -7.99 -12.41
CA TRP A 241 -2.47 -7.62 -11.00
C TRP A 241 -3.21 -8.69 -10.20
N GLY A 242 -2.98 -8.73 -8.90
CA GLY A 242 -3.74 -9.56 -7.96
C GLY A 242 -2.90 -10.49 -7.09
N SER A 243 -1.62 -10.75 -7.40
CA SER A 243 -0.73 -11.56 -6.57
C SER A 243 0.61 -10.88 -6.31
N SER A 244 1.16 -11.07 -5.12
CA SER A 244 2.48 -10.56 -4.76
C SER A 244 3.20 -11.50 -3.80
N GLU A 245 4.44 -11.89 -4.13
CA GLU A 245 5.31 -12.68 -3.24
C GLU A 245 5.69 -11.92 -1.96
N SER A 246 5.64 -10.59 -2.01
CA SER A 246 5.91 -9.73 -0.87
C SER A 246 4.69 -9.53 0.03
N ALA A 247 3.47 -9.78 -0.43
CA ALA A 247 2.26 -9.55 0.35
C ALA A 247 2.24 -10.43 1.60
N ILE A 248 1.92 -9.81 2.75
CA ILE A 248 1.71 -10.55 4.01
C ILE A 248 0.31 -11.16 4.03
N HIS A 249 -0.68 -10.44 3.50
CA HIS A 249 -2.07 -10.86 3.46
C HIS A 249 -2.61 -10.81 2.04
N ASN A 250 -3.39 -11.81 1.68
CA ASN A 250 -4.12 -11.85 0.42
C ASN A 250 -5.61 -11.67 0.70
N ILE A 251 -6.09 -10.42 0.63
CA ILE A 251 -7.50 -10.11 0.79
C ILE A 251 -8.24 -10.56 -0.46
N ARG A 252 -9.26 -11.37 -0.27
CA ARG A 252 -10.10 -11.89 -1.35
C ARG A 252 -11.36 -11.03 -1.50
N LYS A 253 -11.91 -10.97 -2.71
CA LYS A 253 -13.16 -10.25 -2.98
C LYS A 253 -14.34 -10.80 -2.15
N ASP A 254 -14.33 -12.09 -1.85
CA ASP A 254 -15.35 -12.74 -1.02
C ASP A 254 -15.28 -12.39 0.49
N SER A 255 -14.18 -11.77 0.94
CA SER A 255 -14.06 -11.18 2.28
C SER A 255 -14.56 -9.73 2.36
N LEU A 256 -14.96 -9.13 1.24
CA LEU A 256 -15.43 -7.74 1.17
C LEU A 256 -16.94 -7.74 0.96
N LEU A 257 -17.66 -7.09 1.86
CA LEU A 257 -19.13 -7.04 1.85
C LEU A 257 -19.63 -5.63 1.52
N GLU A 258 -20.69 -5.56 0.73
CA GLU A 258 -21.40 -4.31 0.50
C GLU A 258 -22.33 -4.01 1.70
N PRO A 259 -22.51 -2.73 2.09
CA PRO A 259 -23.34 -2.33 3.22
C PRO A 259 -24.83 -2.41 2.87
N THR A 260 -25.40 -3.62 2.91
CA THR A 260 -26.84 -3.82 2.72
C THR A 260 -27.59 -3.64 4.04
N ASP A 261 -28.88 -3.20 3.98
CA ASP A 261 -29.71 -3.04 5.17
C ASP A 261 -29.84 -4.34 5.95
N GLU A 262 -29.94 -5.49 5.24
CA GLU A 262 -29.99 -6.83 5.85
C GLU A 262 -28.71 -7.13 6.65
N LEU A 263 -27.53 -6.82 6.09
CA LEU A 263 -26.25 -7.04 6.76
C LEU A 263 -26.09 -6.15 7.99
N LEU A 264 -26.42 -4.87 7.87
CA LEU A 264 -26.32 -3.91 8.97
C LEU A 264 -27.31 -4.25 10.09
N GLU A 265 -28.51 -4.69 9.76
CA GLU A 265 -29.48 -5.16 10.75
C GLU A 265 -29.02 -6.47 11.42
N LEU A 266 -28.42 -7.40 10.66
CA LEU A 266 -27.82 -8.60 11.21
C LEU A 266 -26.72 -8.28 12.21
N VAL A 267 -25.84 -7.32 11.91
CA VAL A 267 -24.77 -6.84 12.80
C VAL A 267 -25.37 -6.32 14.11
N LYS A 268 -26.39 -5.47 14.04
CA LYS A 268 -27.06 -4.87 15.22
C LYS A 268 -27.76 -5.90 16.10
N THR A 269 -28.48 -6.86 15.49
CA THR A 269 -29.37 -7.76 16.22
C THR A 269 -28.74 -9.07 16.68
N LYS A 270 -27.73 -9.55 15.96
CA LYS A 270 -27.07 -10.85 16.21
C LYS A 270 -25.60 -10.73 16.53
N GLY A 271 -25.01 -9.55 16.37
CA GLY A 271 -23.61 -9.33 16.59
C GLY A 271 -23.24 -9.25 18.08
N ASN A 272 -22.20 -9.99 18.47
CA ASN A 272 -21.48 -9.67 19.69
C ASN A 272 -20.44 -8.61 19.33
N LEU A 273 -20.62 -7.38 19.82
CA LEU A 273 -19.92 -6.21 19.32
C LEU A 273 -18.66 -5.88 20.13
N PHE A 274 -17.63 -5.39 19.43
CA PHE A 274 -16.35 -5.00 19.99
C PHE A 274 -15.85 -3.71 19.36
N ARG A 275 -14.99 -2.98 20.06
CA ARG A 275 -14.22 -1.83 19.54
C ARG A 275 -12.75 -2.04 19.75
N ILE A 276 -11.94 -1.58 18.79
CA ILE A 276 -10.50 -1.66 18.83
C ILE A 276 -9.92 -0.29 18.47
N LEU A 277 -8.96 0.19 19.30
CA LEU A 277 -8.32 1.50 19.13
C LEU A 277 -6.81 1.32 18.92
N ASP A 278 -6.30 1.98 17.89
CA ASP A 278 -4.90 2.35 17.74
C ASP A 278 -4.79 3.87 17.79
N HIS A 279 -4.12 4.41 18.83
CA HIS A 279 -4.04 5.85 19.04
C HIS A 279 -2.73 6.41 18.54
N GLY A 280 -2.81 7.36 17.59
CA GLY A 280 -1.71 8.18 17.14
C GLY A 280 -1.86 9.63 17.65
N ASP A 281 -0.77 10.28 18.01
CA ASP A 281 -0.75 11.70 18.39
C ASP A 281 -0.66 12.57 17.12
N SER A 282 0.49 12.64 16.47
CA SER A 282 0.65 13.23 15.13
C SER A 282 0.26 12.27 14.00
N ALA A 283 0.42 10.98 14.23
CA ALA A 283 -0.10 9.91 13.36
C ALA A 283 -1.62 9.77 13.49
N PRO A 284 -2.28 9.12 12.52
CA PRO A 284 -3.72 8.89 12.61
C PRO A 284 -4.11 8.01 13.80
N THR A 285 -5.20 8.39 14.49
CA THR A 285 -5.91 7.50 15.40
C THR A 285 -6.94 6.71 14.62
N CYS A 286 -6.92 5.39 14.76
CA CYS A 286 -7.88 4.46 14.17
C CYS A 286 -8.75 3.82 15.26
N CYS A 287 -10.05 3.74 15.02
CA CYS A 287 -10.95 2.87 15.79
C CYS A 287 -11.77 2.01 14.84
N LEU A 288 -11.77 0.69 15.05
CA LEU A 288 -12.58 -0.26 14.30
C LEU A 288 -13.68 -0.85 15.18
N TRP A 289 -14.86 -1.05 14.59
CA TRP A 289 -15.98 -1.77 15.18
C TRP A 289 -16.11 -3.14 14.53
N VAL A 290 -16.23 -4.17 15.36
CA VAL A 290 -16.28 -5.56 14.92
C VAL A 290 -17.48 -6.26 15.54
N ALA A 291 -18.19 -7.04 14.72
CA ALA A 291 -19.22 -7.95 15.16
C ALA A 291 -18.75 -9.42 15.02
N SER A 292 -18.92 -10.22 16.06
CA SER A 292 -18.76 -11.66 15.99
C SER A 292 -20.12 -12.32 15.84
N ILE A 293 -20.35 -13.03 14.72
CA ILE A 293 -21.64 -13.64 14.37
C ILE A 293 -21.41 -15.07 13.87
N GLY A 294 -21.94 -16.07 14.55
CA GLY A 294 -21.87 -17.46 14.06
C GLY A 294 -20.45 -17.99 13.83
N GLY A 295 -19.46 -17.45 14.53
CA GLY A 295 -18.07 -17.86 14.44
C GLY A 295 -17.25 -17.15 13.36
N VAL A 296 -17.84 -16.16 12.65
CA VAL A 296 -17.13 -15.25 11.75
C VAL A 296 -17.04 -13.84 12.35
N TYR A 297 -16.06 -13.07 11.89
CA TYR A 297 -15.83 -11.71 12.33
C TYR A 297 -16.12 -10.73 11.18
N ILE A 298 -16.92 -9.70 11.46
CA ILE A 298 -17.31 -8.67 10.50
C ILE A 298 -16.86 -7.32 11.02
N PHE A 299 -15.83 -6.74 10.39
CA PHE A 299 -15.43 -5.35 10.61
C PHE A 299 -16.44 -4.48 9.85
N TYR A 300 -17.25 -3.71 10.59
CA TYR A 300 -18.41 -3.06 9.99
C TYR A 300 -18.34 -1.53 9.99
N ARG A 301 -17.49 -0.94 10.82
CA ARG A 301 -17.33 0.52 10.89
C ARG A 301 -15.91 0.89 11.21
N GLU A 302 -15.47 2.05 10.71
CA GLU A 302 -14.13 2.61 10.89
C GLU A 302 -14.22 4.10 11.23
N TYR A 303 -13.38 4.51 12.17
CA TYR A 303 -13.01 5.90 12.41
C TYR A 303 -11.52 6.05 12.17
N TYR A 304 -11.12 7.05 11.38
CA TYR A 304 -9.72 7.28 11.06
C TYR A 304 -9.45 8.79 10.95
N ALA A 305 -8.64 9.35 11.86
CA ALA A 305 -8.35 10.79 11.87
C ALA A 305 -6.96 11.08 12.45
N ALA A 306 -6.23 12.00 11.83
CA ALA A 306 -4.91 12.47 12.26
C ALA A 306 -4.98 13.85 12.90
N SER A 307 -3.98 14.16 13.73
CA SER A 307 -3.75 15.50 14.29
C SER A 307 -4.96 16.10 15.03
N LYS A 308 -5.65 15.28 15.80
CA LYS A 308 -6.78 15.67 16.64
C LYS A 308 -6.47 15.39 18.11
N VAL A 309 -7.05 16.21 19.00
CA VAL A 309 -6.94 15.99 20.46
C VAL A 309 -7.82 14.82 20.91
N ILE A 310 -7.47 14.23 22.06
CA ILE A 310 -8.17 13.04 22.60
C ILE A 310 -9.67 13.29 22.83
N SER A 311 -10.07 14.47 23.29
CA SER A 311 -11.47 14.83 23.47
C SER A 311 -12.27 14.79 22.14
N TYR A 312 -11.64 15.17 21.02
CA TYR A 312 -12.25 15.05 19.69
C TYR A 312 -12.43 13.59 19.30
N HIS A 313 -11.40 12.74 19.48
CA HIS A 313 -11.50 11.31 19.23
C HIS A 313 -12.61 10.65 20.06
N ARG A 314 -12.66 10.97 21.37
CA ARG A 314 -13.70 10.47 22.29
C ARG A 314 -15.10 10.81 21.79
N LYS A 315 -15.33 12.08 21.43
CA LYS A 315 -16.63 12.55 20.91
C LYS A 315 -17.00 11.80 19.63
N SER A 316 -16.12 11.76 18.65
CA SER A 316 -16.36 11.10 17.35
C SER A 316 -16.63 9.60 17.50
N ILE A 317 -15.83 8.89 18.32
CA ILE A 317 -16.02 7.46 18.57
C ILE A 317 -17.37 7.21 19.27
N THR A 318 -17.77 8.07 20.21
CA THR A 318 -19.05 7.93 20.90
C THR A 318 -20.22 8.21 19.94
N GLU A 319 -20.14 9.26 19.13
CA GLU A 319 -21.19 9.60 18.14
C GLU A 319 -21.38 8.46 17.13
N LEU A 320 -20.29 7.91 16.60
CA LEU A 320 -20.33 6.76 15.69
C LEU A 320 -20.83 5.48 16.36
N SER A 321 -20.57 5.30 17.66
CA SER A 321 -21.05 4.15 18.42
C SER A 321 -22.55 4.20 18.71
N GLY A 322 -23.15 5.40 18.81
CA GLY A 322 -24.55 5.55 19.13
C GLY A 322 -24.93 4.84 20.42
N ASN A 323 -26.00 4.03 20.39
CA ASN A 323 -26.52 3.26 21.52
C ASN A 323 -26.03 1.80 21.55
N GLU A 324 -24.99 1.45 20.81
CA GLU A 324 -24.46 0.10 20.74
C GLU A 324 -23.82 -0.31 22.08
N THR A 325 -23.97 -1.57 22.47
CA THR A 325 -23.33 -2.15 23.67
C THR A 325 -22.22 -3.10 23.24
N TYR A 326 -21.05 -2.94 23.86
CA TYR A 326 -19.85 -3.69 23.49
C TYR A 326 -19.45 -4.70 24.55
N SER A 327 -19.12 -5.91 24.12
CA SER A 327 -18.59 -6.98 24.98
C SER A 327 -17.11 -6.77 25.32
N GLY A 328 -16.41 -5.94 24.56
CA GLY A 328 -15.02 -5.57 24.83
C GLY A 328 -14.58 -4.37 24.04
N ASN A 329 -13.71 -3.57 24.67
CA ASN A 329 -13.04 -2.43 24.06
C ASN A 329 -11.53 -2.64 24.25
N TYR A 330 -10.80 -2.83 23.17
CA TYR A 330 -9.37 -3.12 23.20
C TYR A 330 -8.57 -1.98 22.59
N ALA A 331 -7.35 -1.78 23.07
CA ALA A 331 -6.47 -0.78 22.51
C ALA A 331 -5.01 -1.23 22.51
N ASP A 332 -4.19 -0.57 21.69
CA ASP A 332 -2.74 -0.74 21.71
C ASP A 332 -2.22 -0.71 23.17
N PRO A 333 -1.44 -1.72 23.58
CA PRO A 333 -0.82 -1.73 24.91
C PRO A 333 0.04 -0.50 25.23
N GLN A 334 0.55 0.20 24.23
CA GLN A 334 1.38 1.37 24.43
C GLN A 334 0.62 2.55 25.07
N ILE A 335 -0.68 2.70 24.80
CA ILE A 335 -1.46 3.80 25.40
C ILE A 335 -1.61 3.71 26.92
N PHE A 336 -1.31 2.55 27.50
CA PHE A 336 -1.36 2.32 28.95
C PHE A 336 -0.04 2.66 29.66
N LYS A 337 1.03 2.97 28.91
CA LYS A 337 2.31 3.41 29.48
C LYS A 337 2.14 4.81 30.07
N LYS A 338 2.53 4.96 31.34
CA LYS A 338 2.48 6.22 32.04
C LYS A 338 3.69 7.08 31.67
N THR A 339 3.50 8.05 30.81
CA THR A 339 4.58 8.88 30.25
C THR A 339 4.43 10.38 30.54
N ALA A 340 3.21 10.85 30.75
CA ALA A 340 2.94 12.26 31.01
C ALA A 340 2.84 12.54 32.53
N GLN A 341 3.39 13.68 32.98
CA GLN A 341 3.26 14.15 34.38
C GLN A 341 2.16 15.21 34.44
N LYS A 342 1.06 14.91 35.15
CA LYS A 342 0.00 15.84 35.49
C LYS A 342 -0.05 16.05 37.02
N GLN A 343 -0.79 17.06 37.50
CA GLN A 343 -0.99 17.29 38.94
C GLN A 343 -1.49 15.99 39.59
N GLY A 344 -0.67 15.42 40.49
CA GLY A 344 -1.02 14.19 41.21
C GLY A 344 -0.40 12.88 40.72
N GLY A 345 0.41 12.87 39.66
CA GLY A 345 1.11 11.66 39.20
C GLY A 345 1.36 11.53 37.75
N PHE A 346 1.80 10.33 37.33
CA PHE A 346 2.02 9.98 35.92
C PHE A 346 0.73 9.47 35.28
N TRP A 347 0.39 10.03 34.14
CA TRP A 347 -0.79 9.69 33.33
C TRP A 347 -0.39 8.96 32.06
N SER A 348 -1.28 8.09 31.65
CA SER A 348 -1.24 7.42 30.33
C SER A 348 -2.29 8.02 29.38
N VAL A 349 -2.14 7.77 28.08
CA VAL A 349 -3.17 8.11 27.08
C VAL A 349 -4.50 7.43 27.43
N ALA A 350 -4.47 6.19 27.92
CA ALA A 350 -5.68 5.47 28.35
C ALA A 350 -6.38 6.18 29.54
N ASP A 351 -5.62 6.83 30.41
CA ASP A 351 -6.19 7.64 31.52
C ASP A 351 -6.90 8.88 30.96
N GLU A 352 -6.35 9.51 29.93
CA GLU A 352 -7.01 10.65 29.25
C GLU A 352 -8.29 10.25 28.52
N TYR A 353 -8.38 9.05 27.98
CA TYR A 353 -9.64 8.54 27.42
C TYR A 353 -10.73 8.35 28.49
N ARG A 354 -10.37 8.14 29.74
CA ARG A 354 -11.29 7.99 30.91
C ARG A 354 -11.55 9.28 31.67
N ASP A 355 -10.78 10.34 31.39
CA ASP A 355 -10.81 11.57 32.16
C ASP A 355 -12.19 12.28 32.03
N SER A 356 -12.89 12.44 33.15
CA SER A 356 -14.18 13.11 33.22
C SER A 356 -14.11 14.61 32.93
N ASP A 357 -12.92 15.23 33.06
CA ASP A 357 -12.72 16.67 32.93
C ASP A 357 -12.65 17.13 31.45
N LEU A 358 -12.56 16.21 30.49
CA LEU A 358 -12.39 16.56 29.07
C LEU A 358 -13.68 16.95 28.30
N HIS A 359 -14.78 17.17 28.98
CA HIS A 359 -16.07 17.55 28.38
C HIS A 359 -16.50 16.66 27.19
N ALA A 360 -16.10 15.39 27.22
CA ALA A 360 -16.43 14.36 26.25
C ALA A 360 -16.74 13.05 26.98
N PRO A 361 -17.58 12.18 26.40
CA PRO A 361 -17.92 10.90 27.03
C PRO A 361 -16.68 10.07 27.37
N GLU A 362 -16.66 9.46 28.54
CA GLU A 362 -15.58 8.59 28.98
C GLU A 362 -15.54 7.30 28.14
N LEU A 363 -14.33 6.89 27.74
CA LEU A 363 -14.12 5.64 27.03
C LEU A 363 -13.12 4.77 27.79
N PHE A 364 -13.52 3.55 28.11
CA PHE A 364 -12.73 2.58 28.84
C PHE A 364 -12.14 1.55 27.88
N TRP A 365 -10.82 1.44 27.88
CA TRP A 365 -10.08 0.51 27.04
C TRP A 365 -9.36 -0.54 27.89
N THR A 366 -9.17 -1.72 27.30
CA THR A 366 -8.38 -2.82 27.87
C THR A 366 -7.18 -3.07 26.93
N PRO A 367 -5.96 -3.30 27.46
CA PRO A 367 -4.81 -3.57 26.60
C PRO A 367 -5.01 -4.84 25.79
N ALA A 368 -4.74 -4.77 24.49
CA ALA A 368 -4.75 -5.91 23.59
C ALA A 368 -3.47 -6.74 23.71
N ASP A 369 -3.47 -7.97 23.20
CA ASP A 369 -2.25 -8.74 22.96
C ASP A 369 -1.56 -8.24 21.68
N ASN A 370 -0.23 -8.12 21.71
CA ASN A 370 0.59 -7.60 20.62
C ASN A 370 1.49 -8.67 19.98
N ASN A 371 1.08 -9.94 19.95
CA ASN A 371 1.84 -11.00 19.29
C ASN A 371 1.64 -10.96 17.78
N GLU A 372 2.58 -10.29 17.07
CA GLU A 372 2.45 -10.03 15.64
C GLU A 372 2.51 -11.29 14.79
N PHE A 373 3.50 -12.16 14.99
CA PHE A 373 3.73 -13.31 14.12
C PHE A 373 2.59 -14.32 14.14
N ALA A 374 2.12 -14.70 15.34
CA ALA A 374 1.00 -15.62 15.48
C ALA A 374 -0.30 -15.03 14.90
N THR A 375 -0.48 -13.72 15.01
CA THR A 375 -1.66 -13.01 14.53
C THR A 375 -1.70 -12.91 13.01
N ARG A 376 -0.55 -12.67 12.35
CA ARG A 376 -0.45 -12.66 10.87
C ARG A 376 -0.93 -13.99 10.27
N ASN A 377 -0.42 -15.10 10.76
CA ASN A 377 -0.83 -16.42 10.30
C ASN A 377 -2.33 -16.65 10.52
N ARG A 378 -2.84 -16.20 11.66
CA ARG A 378 -4.27 -16.34 11.98
C ARG A 378 -5.17 -15.50 11.09
N ILE A 379 -4.76 -14.28 10.73
CA ILE A 379 -5.49 -13.46 9.74
C ILE A 379 -5.56 -14.20 8.40
N ASN A 380 -4.44 -14.78 7.93
CA ASN A 380 -4.40 -15.51 6.66
C ASN A 380 -5.29 -16.77 6.68
N GLU A 381 -5.34 -17.51 7.81
CA GLU A 381 -6.28 -18.62 7.97
C GLU A 381 -7.74 -18.16 7.91
N LEU A 382 -8.06 -16.99 8.47
CA LEU A 382 -9.42 -16.45 8.47
C LEU A 382 -9.82 -15.87 7.11
N LEU A 383 -8.87 -15.31 6.35
CA LEU A 383 -9.09 -14.83 4.98
C LEU A 383 -9.30 -16.00 3.99
N SER A 384 -8.74 -17.17 4.30
CA SER A 384 -8.86 -18.36 3.45
C SER A 384 -10.21 -19.04 3.65
N PRO A 385 -10.98 -19.31 2.57
CA PRO A 385 -12.25 -20.02 2.68
C PRO A 385 -12.08 -21.41 3.33
N CYS A 386 -12.89 -21.68 4.32
CA CYS A 386 -12.88 -22.94 5.05
C CYS A 386 -14.32 -23.46 5.29
N SER A 387 -14.52 -24.77 5.21
CA SER A 387 -15.82 -25.42 5.47
C SER A 387 -16.36 -25.20 6.89
N ARG A 388 -15.51 -24.77 7.81
CA ARG A 388 -15.88 -24.37 9.17
C ARG A 388 -16.73 -23.10 9.21
N PHE A 389 -16.53 -22.20 8.25
CA PHE A 389 -17.18 -20.90 8.19
C PHE A 389 -18.31 -20.88 7.17
N ARG A 390 -19.31 -20.06 7.43
CA ARG A 390 -20.43 -19.81 6.53
C ARG A 390 -20.54 -18.33 6.26
N HIS A 391 -20.83 -17.97 5.01
CA HIS A 391 -21.07 -16.59 4.65
C HIS A 391 -22.18 -15.96 5.52
N PRO A 392 -22.00 -14.76 6.08
CA PRO A 392 -22.94 -14.20 7.07
C PRO A 392 -24.36 -14.03 6.52
N ILE A 393 -24.54 -13.75 5.23
CA ILE A 393 -25.83 -13.58 4.58
C ILE A 393 -26.26 -14.84 3.82
N THR A 394 -25.52 -15.25 2.80
CA THR A 394 -25.94 -16.37 1.91
C THR A 394 -25.85 -17.75 2.56
N LYS A 395 -25.16 -17.88 3.70
CA LYS A 395 -24.93 -19.13 4.43
C LYS A 395 -24.10 -20.18 3.66
N GLU A 396 -23.54 -19.82 2.52
CA GLU A 396 -22.66 -20.67 1.72
C GLU A 396 -21.38 -21.06 2.47
N SER A 397 -20.87 -22.24 2.15
CA SER A 397 -19.62 -22.79 2.68
C SER A 397 -18.94 -23.63 1.58
N PRO A 398 -17.61 -23.59 1.43
CA PRO A 398 -16.62 -22.91 2.28
C PRO A 398 -16.64 -21.38 2.14
N SER A 399 -16.35 -20.65 3.22
CA SER A 399 -16.35 -19.20 3.27
C SER A 399 -15.21 -18.68 4.15
N PRO A 400 -14.78 -17.41 4.01
CA PRO A 400 -13.85 -16.76 4.93
C PRO A 400 -14.40 -16.68 6.36
N GLY A 401 -13.52 -16.60 7.33
CA GLY A 401 -13.87 -16.34 8.74
C GLY A 401 -13.80 -14.88 9.14
N ILE A 402 -13.35 -14.00 8.24
CA ILE A 402 -13.20 -12.55 8.45
C ILE A 402 -13.74 -11.78 7.25
N TYR A 403 -14.47 -10.71 7.53
CA TYR A 403 -15.13 -9.85 6.54
C TYR A 403 -14.96 -8.39 6.88
N PHE A 404 -15.01 -7.55 5.84
CA PHE A 404 -14.96 -6.08 5.97
C PHE A 404 -16.10 -5.47 5.16
N ILE A 405 -16.91 -4.60 5.78
CA ILE A 405 -17.94 -3.83 5.08
C ILE A 405 -17.26 -2.64 4.41
N ARG A 406 -17.46 -2.49 3.10
CA ARG A 406 -16.89 -1.41 2.30
C ARG A 406 -17.50 -0.06 2.68
N ALA A 407 -16.70 1.00 2.62
CA ALA A 407 -17.21 2.36 2.59
C ALA A 407 -17.87 2.64 1.24
N THR A 408 -19.04 3.27 1.26
CA THR A 408 -19.78 3.73 0.07
C THR A 408 -20.37 5.10 0.34
N ASP A 409 -20.91 5.78 -0.67
CA ASP A 409 -21.58 7.09 -0.49
C ASP A 409 -22.75 7.01 0.50
N ARG A 410 -23.41 5.86 0.62
CA ARG A 410 -24.50 5.62 1.57
C ARG A 410 -24.05 5.17 2.95
N TYR A 411 -22.83 4.66 3.04
CA TYR A 411 -22.23 4.15 4.28
C TYR A 411 -20.75 4.56 4.33
N PRO A 412 -20.46 5.86 4.53
CA PRO A 412 -19.09 6.39 4.49
C PRO A 412 -18.22 5.91 5.64
N GLU A 413 -18.81 5.43 6.74
CA GLU A 413 -18.13 4.87 7.90
C GLU A 413 -17.65 3.40 7.72
N GLY A 414 -17.80 2.82 6.53
CA GLY A 414 -17.25 1.49 6.22
C GLY A 414 -15.72 1.44 6.28
N CYS A 415 -15.16 0.22 6.31
CA CYS A 415 -13.75 -0.06 6.56
C CYS A 415 -12.85 0.25 5.36
N LYS A 416 -12.63 1.53 5.05
CA LYS A 416 -11.79 1.96 3.92
C LYS A 416 -10.31 1.76 4.19
N GLU A 417 -9.80 2.34 5.28
CA GLU A 417 -8.37 2.29 5.60
C GLU A 417 -7.96 0.90 6.10
N ALA A 418 -8.82 0.18 6.83
CA ALA A 418 -8.53 -1.18 7.25
C ALA A 418 -8.32 -2.13 6.05
N ILE A 419 -9.20 -2.07 5.04
CA ILE A 419 -9.06 -2.86 3.81
C ILE A 419 -7.78 -2.47 3.07
N LYS A 420 -7.54 -1.17 2.89
CA LYS A 420 -6.36 -0.63 2.21
C LYS A 420 -5.07 -1.06 2.91
N GLN A 421 -4.96 -0.82 4.22
CA GLN A 421 -3.73 -1.07 4.97
C GLN A 421 -3.46 -2.58 5.15
N LEU A 422 -4.48 -3.41 5.38
CA LEU A 422 -4.32 -4.86 5.44
C LEU A 422 -3.80 -5.42 4.11
N GLY A 423 -4.33 -4.96 2.98
CA GLY A 423 -3.88 -5.38 1.64
C GLY A 423 -2.52 -4.80 1.23
N ALA A 424 -2.11 -3.69 1.84
CA ALA A 424 -0.84 -3.04 1.55
C ALA A 424 0.34 -3.64 2.31
N GLN A 425 0.12 -4.44 3.37
CA GLN A 425 1.22 -5.00 4.17
C GLN A 425 2.15 -5.90 3.36
N ARG A 426 3.44 -5.64 3.44
CA ARG A 426 4.51 -6.33 2.70
C ARG A 426 5.58 -6.85 3.64
N LYS A 427 6.23 -7.92 3.19
CA LYS A 427 7.49 -8.39 3.76
C LYS A 427 8.60 -7.41 3.41
N LYS A 428 9.52 -7.21 4.35
CA LYS A 428 10.69 -6.35 4.14
C LYS A 428 11.59 -6.91 3.05
N LEU A 429 11.93 -6.12 2.04
CA LEU A 429 12.84 -6.50 0.98
C LEU A 429 14.28 -6.53 1.51
N LEU A 430 14.96 -7.68 1.43
CA LEU A 430 16.36 -7.84 1.84
C LEU A 430 17.34 -7.57 0.70
N GLY A 431 16.98 -7.92 -0.52
CA GLY A 431 17.84 -7.80 -1.68
C GLY A 431 17.28 -8.44 -2.93
N THR A 432 18.07 -8.38 -3.99
CA THR A 432 17.79 -9.07 -5.24
C THR A 432 18.99 -9.94 -5.58
N VAL A 433 18.79 -11.24 -5.79
CA VAL A 433 19.81 -12.18 -6.23
C VAL A 433 19.33 -12.82 -7.53
N ASP A 434 20.15 -12.76 -8.57
CA ASP A 434 19.82 -13.27 -9.91
C ASP A 434 18.46 -12.76 -10.45
N GLY A 435 18.15 -11.47 -10.20
CA GLY A 435 16.91 -10.84 -10.64
C GLY A 435 15.67 -11.24 -9.83
N LYS A 436 15.80 -11.99 -8.74
CA LYS A 436 14.72 -12.34 -7.82
C LYS A 436 14.83 -11.54 -6.53
N SER A 437 13.75 -10.89 -6.14
CA SER A 437 13.63 -10.22 -4.86
C SER A 437 13.62 -11.24 -3.73
N ILE A 438 14.43 -11.00 -2.70
CA ILE A 438 14.47 -11.80 -1.47
C ILE A 438 13.82 -10.99 -0.36
N TYR A 439 12.84 -11.59 0.30
CA TYR A 439 12.10 -10.95 1.39
C TYR A 439 12.43 -11.59 2.73
N SER A 440 12.44 -10.76 3.78
CA SER A 440 12.45 -11.21 5.18
C SER A 440 11.05 -11.73 5.57
N ASP A 441 10.98 -12.52 6.62
CA ASP A 441 9.69 -12.82 7.27
C ASP A 441 9.16 -11.62 8.08
N ASP A 442 9.99 -10.61 8.31
CA ASP A 442 9.57 -9.39 8.98
C ASP A 442 8.75 -8.51 8.05
N ARG A 443 7.87 -7.72 8.64
CA ARG A 443 7.08 -6.71 7.95
C ARG A 443 7.96 -5.51 7.57
N ASP A 444 7.61 -4.83 6.50
CA ASP A 444 8.15 -3.52 6.17
C ASP A 444 7.47 -2.45 7.04
N ASP A 445 8.19 -1.95 8.05
CA ASP A 445 7.71 -0.97 9.02
C ASP A 445 7.47 0.43 8.41
N SER A 446 7.86 0.64 7.17
CA SER A 446 7.61 1.91 6.46
C SER A 446 6.18 2.04 5.93
N ILE A 447 5.42 0.95 5.91
CA ILE A 447 4.05 0.91 5.44
C ILE A 447 3.10 1.32 6.57
N VAL A 448 2.18 2.24 6.26
CA VAL A 448 1.15 2.69 7.22
C VAL A 448 0.33 1.50 7.72
N ASP A 449 0.14 1.40 9.05
CA ASP A 449 -0.38 0.21 9.71
C ASP A 449 -1.44 0.44 10.80
N HIS A 450 -1.83 1.67 11.10
CA HIS A 450 -2.73 1.97 12.21
C HIS A 450 -4.07 1.20 12.17
N ALA A 451 -4.71 1.13 10.99
CA ALA A 451 -5.95 0.37 10.84
C ALA A 451 -5.67 -1.14 10.74
N TYR A 452 -4.54 -1.55 10.16
CA TYR A 452 -4.06 -2.93 10.18
C TYR A 452 -3.80 -3.41 11.62
N ASP A 453 -3.19 -2.60 12.44
CA ASP A 453 -2.89 -2.93 13.84
C ASP A 453 -4.18 -3.11 14.66
N CYS A 454 -5.22 -2.32 14.41
CA CYS A 454 -6.54 -2.58 14.99
C CYS A 454 -7.08 -3.97 14.62
N VAL A 455 -6.95 -4.39 13.34
CA VAL A 455 -7.35 -5.75 12.93
C VAL A 455 -6.53 -6.79 13.66
N ARG A 456 -5.22 -6.60 13.73
CA ARG A 456 -4.28 -7.48 14.40
C ARG A 456 -4.58 -7.62 15.90
N TYR A 457 -4.79 -6.52 16.60
CA TYR A 457 -5.16 -6.52 18.03
C TYR A 457 -6.44 -7.30 18.29
N PHE A 458 -7.48 -7.10 17.47
CA PHE A 458 -8.71 -7.87 17.61
C PHE A 458 -8.48 -9.37 17.42
N ILE A 459 -7.76 -9.76 16.38
CA ILE A 459 -7.51 -11.17 16.08
C ILE A 459 -6.59 -11.80 17.14
N ALA A 460 -5.64 -11.06 17.73
CA ALA A 460 -4.85 -11.54 18.85
C ALA A 460 -5.71 -11.91 20.05
N MET A 461 -6.75 -11.12 20.34
CA MET A 461 -7.66 -11.35 21.45
C MET A 461 -8.70 -12.46 21.18
N HIS A 462 -9.16 -12.63 19.93
CA HIS A 462 -10.31 -13.47 19.58
C HIS A 462 -10.03 -14.54 18.52
N GLY A 463 -8.97 -14.40 17.76
CA GLY A 463 -8.66 -15.29 16.62
C GLY A 463 -8.22 -16.69 16.97
N THR A 464 -7.81 -16.95 18.20
CA THR A 464 -7.62 -18.30 18.68
C THR A 464 -8.99 -18.87 19.02
N SER A 465 -9.40 -19.95 18.30
CA SER A 465 -10.45 -20.81 18.89
C SER A 465 -10.11 -20.98 20.36
N PRO A 466 -11.08 -20.91 21.25
CA PRO A 466 -10.87 -21.48 22.54
C PRO A 466 -10.59 -22.98 22.32
N ARG A 467 -9.37 -23.37 22.00
CA ARG A 467 -8.88 -24.57 22.58
C ARG A 467 -9.20 -24.33 24.03
N ASN A 468 -10.09 -25.14 24.60
CA ASN A 468 -10.06 -25.39 26.01
C ASN A 468 -8.59 -25.66 26.35
N SER A 469 -7.81 -24.62 26.49
CA SER A 469 -6.65 -24.63 27.31
C SER A 469 -7.27 -24.75 28.68
N ILE A 470 -7.63 -25.98 29.05
CA ILE A 470 -7.57 -26.38 30.43
C ILE A 470 -6.16 -25.94 30.79
N ARG A 471 -6.03 -24.69 31.27
CA ARG A 471 -4.82 -24.25 31.99
C ARG A 471 -4.71 -25.28 33.07
N ARG A 472 -3.88 -26.31 32.83
CA ARG A 472 -3.61 -27.28 33.87
C ARG A 472 -3.11 -26.46 35.03
N PRO A 473 -3.81 -26.45 36.15
CA PRO A 473 -3.38 -25.66 37.26
C PRO A 473 -1.95 -26.02 37.57
N PRO A 474 -1.11 -25.09 38.05
CA PRO A 474 0.29 -25.37 38.37
C PRO A 474 0.40 -26.66 39.17
N ARG A 475 1.35 -27.53 38.84
CA ARG A 475 1.47 -28.89 39.42
C ARG A 475 1.44 -28.94 40.96
N ASN A 476 1.76 -27.85 41.62
CA ASN A 476 1.76 -27.73 43.11
C ASN A 476 0.55 -26.95 43.64
N SER A 477 -0.51 -26.74 42.85
CA SER A 477 -1.70 -26.03 43.29
C SER A 477 -2.78 -27.00 43.76
N PHE A 478 -3.62 -26.56 44.71
CA PHE A 478 -4.78 -27.30 45.22
C PHE A 478 -5.76 -27.67 44.06
N ALA A 479 -5.85 -26.79 43.06
CA ALA A 479 -6.66 -27.02 41.86
C ALA A 479 -6.10 -28.18 41.00
N TYR A 480 -4.79 -28.37 40.94
CA TYR A 480 -4.15 -29.51 40.24
C TYR A 480 -4.46 -30.84 40.97
N PHE A 481 -4.37 -30.84 42.29
CA PHE A 481 -4.72 -31.99 43.12
C PHE A 481 -6.17 -32.36 42.96
N ASN A 482 -7.10 -31.42 42.97
CA ASN A 482 -8.52 -31.64 42.74
C ASN A 482 -8.79 -32.22 41.32
N THR A 483 -8.03 -31.80 40.33
CA THR A 483 -8.15 -32.33 38.96
C THR A 483 -7.69 -33.78 38.90
N LEU A 484 -6.63 -34.15 39.63
CA LEU A 484 -6.15 -35.53 39.75
C LEU A 484 -7.12 -36.42 40.53
N LEU A 485 -7.67 -35.92 41.62
CA LEU A 485 -8.68 -36.64 42.42
C LEU A 485 -9.93 -36.93 41.60
N ARG A 486 -10.49 -35.96 40.86
CA ARG A 486 -11.63 -36.15 39.97
C ARG A 486 -11.37 -37.15 38.83
N LYS A 487 -10.12 -37.16 38.30
CA LYS A 487 -9.74 -38.09 37.24
C LYS A 487 -9.58 -39.54 37.71
N ASN A 488 -9.13 -39.71 38.95
CA ASN A 488 -8.82 -41.05 39.48
C ASN A 488 -9.96 -41.67 40.31
N PHE A 489 -10.86 -40.86 40.87
CA PHE A 489 -11.89 -41.31 41.82
C PHE A 489 -13.32 -40.89 41.45
N GLY A 490 -13.57 -40.29 40.27
CA GLY A 490 -14.86 -39.77 39.87
C GLY A 490 -15.35 -38.58 40.72
N PRO A 491 -16.51 -37.99 40.41
CA PRO A 491 -17.08 -36.90 41.21
C PRO A 491 -17.49 -37.43 42.58
N GLN A 492 -16.86 -36.95 43.66
CA GLN A 492 -17.27 -37.19 45.03
C GLN A 492 -18.66 -36.55 45.27
N PRO A 493 -19.62 -37.24 45.92
CA PRO A 493 -20.87 -36.61 46.29
C PRO A 493 -20.63 -35.42 47.23
N ALA A 494 -21.36 -34.33 46.98
CA ALA A 494 -21.33 -33.16 47.86
C ALA A 494 -21.72 -33.62 49.26
N SER A 495 -20.81 -33.53 50.26
CA SER A 495 -21.16 -33.71 51.65
C SER A 495 -22.07 -32.56 52.06
N LEU A 496 -23.31 -32.89 52.37
CA LEU A 496 -24.23 -32.04 53.12
C LEU A 496 -23.61 -31.74 54.50
N GLY A 497 -23.35 -30.49 54.77
CA GLY A 497 -22.94 -29.97 56.08
C GLY A 497 -23.07 -28.46 56.03
#